data_87e6435cb70074f4cc20b7d5d376eefe
#
_entry.id   87e6435cb70074f4cc20b7d5d376eefe
#
_cell.length_a   1.000
_cell.length_b   1.000
_cell.length_c   1.000
_cell.angle_alpha   90.00
_cell.angle_beta   90.00
_cell.angle_gamma   90.00
#
_symmetry.space_group_name_H-M   'P 1'
#
loop_
_entity.id
_entity.type
_entity.pdbx_description
1 polymer ?
#
loop_
_entity_poly.entity_id
_entity_poly.type
_entity_poly.pdbx_seq_one_letter_code
_entity_poly.pdbx_strand_id
1 'polypeptide(L)'
;MVPKKGYFNKAAAQGYISDYDAAEVEQFVMEHESIPYQEVKQVYCSTLVRSQLTARQIFGEKVELIVRHEFREFERRIFSLPLLRLPIRLWLVSARVLWMMGLNSKGIESFRQAKQRAREAASFLAEQATQNPPVVLVAHGLLNNFLRWYLQDMGWKSILHEGSGFLSVTMLEKKG
;
A
#
# COMPACT_ATOMS: atom_id res chain seq x y z
N MET A 1 13.83 -2.45 -12.65
CA MET A 1 13.26 -1.12 -12.23
C MET A 1 12.84 -0.33 -13.47
N VAL A 2 11.58 0.10 -13.57
CA VAL A 2 11.08 0.86 -14.74
C VAL A 2 11.73 2.26 -14.76
N PRO A 3 12.30 2.73 -15.88
CA PRO A 3 13.03 3.99 -15.93
C PRO A 3 12.13 5.20 -15.68
N LYS A 4 12.53 6.05 -14.71
CA LYS A 4 11.79 7.27 -14.29
C LYS A 4 12.22 8.54 -15.02
N LYS A 5 13.10 8.45 -16.03
CA LYS A 5 13.65 9.60 -16.77
C LYS A 5 12.91 9.80 -18.10
N GLY A 6 12.60 11.06 -18.43
CA GLY A 6 11.96 11.45 -19.68
C GLY A 6 10.59 12.09 -19.52
N TYR A 7 10.05 12.53 -20.65
CA TYR A 7 8.70 13.12 -20.76
C TYR A 7 7.75 12.09 -21.37
N PHE A 8 6.66 11.85 -20.69
CA PHE A 8 5.67 10.85 -21.01
C PHE A 8 4.40 11.54 -21.52
N ASN A 9 3.79 11.00 -22.57
CA ASN A 9 2.40 11.32 -22.89
C ASN A 9 1.46 10.47 -22.03
N LYS A 10 0.14 10.68 -22.14
CA LYS A 10 -0.87 9.94 -21.37
C LYS A 10 -0.72 8.41 -21.48
N ALA A 11 -0.57 7.89 -22.70
CA ALA A 11 -0.52 6.45 -22.94
C ALA A 11 0.73 5.81 -22.29
N ALA A 12 1.88 6.43 -22.47
CA ALA A 12 3.13 5.98 -21.86
C ALA A 12 3.09 6.09 -20.32
N ALA A 13 2.47 7.14 -19.76
CA ALA A 13 2.30 7.27 -18.32
C ALA A 13 1.34 6.22 -17.74
N GLN A 14 0.28 5.85 -18.47
CA GLN A 14 -0.62 4.78 -18.07
C GLN A 14 0.06 3.41 -18.16
N GLY A 15 0.83 3.15 -19.23
CA GLY A 15 1.64 1.93 -19.37
C GLY A 15 2.63 1.79 -18.21
N TYR A 16 3.30 2.89 -17.81
CA TYR A 16 4.20 2.89 -16.66
C TYR A 16 3.51 2.40 -15.36
N ILE A 17 2.25 2.79 -15.12
CA ILE A 17 1.50 2.31 -13.94
C ILE A 17 1.25 0.82 -14.04
N SER A 18 0.81 0.33 -15.22
CA SER A 18 0.55 -1.10 -15.44
C SER A 18 1.82 -1.94 -15.24
N ASP A 19 2.94 -1.49 -15.81
CA ASP A 19 4.24 -2.15 -15.65
C ASP A 19 4.71 -2.17 -14.20
N TYR A 20 4.50 -1.06 -13.49
CA TYR A 20 4.83 -0.98 -12.06
C TYR A 20 3.96 -1.91 -11.21
N ASP A 21 2.67 -2.04 -11.52
CA ASP A 21 1.75 -2.91 -10.78
C ASP A 21 2.01 -4.39 -11.06
N ALA A 22 2.52 -4.73 -12.24
CA ALA A 22 2.92 -6.07 -12.65
C ALA A 22 4.39 -6.41 -12.31
N ALA A 23 5.20 -5.43 -11.87
CA ALA A 23 6.61 -5.64 -11.62
C ALA A 23 6.86 -6.68 -10.52
N GLU A 24 7.76 -7.60 -10.80
CA GLU A 24 8.30 -8.51 -9.80
C GLU A 24 9.15 -7.75 -8.79
N VAL A 25 9.25 -8.30 -7.59
CA VAL A 25 10.08 -7.76 -6.52
C VAL A 25 11.46 -8.37 -6.64
N GLU A 26 12.50 -7.52 -6.78
CA GLU A 26 13.90 -7.97 -6.70
C GLU A 26 14.16 -8.63 -5.34
N GLN A 27 15.08 -9.58 -5.30
CA GLN A 27 15.46 -10.21 -4.04
C GLN A 27 16.07 -9.19 -3.09
N PHE A 28 15.62 -9.20 -1.86
CA PHE A 28 16.15 -8.37 -0.78
C PHE A 28 16.18 -9.17 0.52
N VAL A 29 17.02 -8.75 1.44
CA VAL A 29 17.00 -9.24 2.83
C VAL A 29 16.45 -8.12 3.69
N MET A 30 15.46 -8.44 4.51
CA MET A 30 14.91 -7.54 5.51
C MET A 30 14.86 -8.26 6.84
N GLU A 31 15.67 -7.77 7.76
CA GLU A 31 15.62 -8.12 9.17
C GLU A 31 15.39 -6.85 9.97
N HIS A 32 14.43 -6.88 10.86
CA HIS A 32 14.10 -5.74 11.71
C HIS A 32 13.85 -6.23 13.13
N GLU A 33 14.61 -5.73 14.08
CA GLU A 33 14.62 -6.20 15.47
C GLU A 33 13.23 -6.18 16.14
N SER A 34 12.39 -5.20 15.76
CA SER A 34 11.06 -5.06 16.33
C SER A 34 10.01 -6.00 15.73
N ILE A 35 10.33 -6.78 14.70
CA ILE A 35 9.37 -7.72 14.10
C ILE A 35 9.50 -9.09 14.79
N PRO A 36 8.43 -9.59 15.45
CA PRO A 36 8.47 -10.87 16.14
C PRO A 36 8.30 -12.05 15.17
N TYR A 37 9.26 -12.27 14.28
CA TYR A 37 9.20 -13.27 13.19
C TYR A 37 8.75 -14.66 13.65
N GLN A 38 9.18 -15.10 14.83
CA GLN A 38 8.89 -16.43 15.37
C GLN A 38 7.41 -16.59 15.80
N GLU A 39 6.74 -15.48 16.09
CA GLU A 39 5.34 -15.47 16.54
C GLU A 39 4.37 -15.31 15.38
N VAL A 40 4.87 -14.85 14.22
CA VAL A 40 4.05 -14.55 13.03
C VAL A 40 3.68 -15.87 12.33
N LYS A 41 2.42 -16.26 12.45
CA LYS A 41 1.86 -17.44 11.74
C LYS A 41 1.12 -17.06 10.47
N GLN A 42 0.54 -15.87 10.46
CA GLN A 42 -0.28 -15.35 9.37
C GLN A 42 0.15 -13.93 9.01
N VAL A 43 0.19 -13.63 7.72
CA VAL A 43 0.47 -12.29 7.20
C VAL A 43 -0.65 -11.87 6.26
N TYR A 44 -1.28 -10.77 6.59
CA TYR A 44 -2.24 -10.13 5.70
C TYR A 44 -1.52 -9.44 4.55
N CYS A 45 -2.03 -9.58 3.34
CA CYS A 45 -1.45 -8.92 2.18
C CYS A 45 -2.49 -8.54 1.14
N SER A 46 -2.08 -7.68 0.23
CA SER A 46 -2.86 -7.19 -0.90
C SER A 46 -3.00 -8.26 -1.99
N THR A 47 -4.02 -8.11 -2.84
CA THR A 47 -4.17 -8.89 -4.08
C THR A 47 -3.11 -8.57 -5.14
N LEU A 48 -2.30 -7.52 -4.96
CA LEU A 48 -1.20 -7.22 -5.88
C LEU A 48 -0.01 -8.14 -5.61
N VAL A 49 0.51 -8.77 -6.66
CA VAL A 49 1.57 -9.80 -6.59
C VAL A 49 2.79 -9.32 -5.81
N ARG A 50 3.22 -8.07 -6.02
CA ARG A 50 4.37 -7.50 -5.30
C ARG A 50 4.23 -7.53 -3.76
N SER A 51 3.02 -7.35 -3.23
CA SER A 51 2.75 -7.44 -1.79
C SER A 51 2.95 -8.87 -1.29
N GLN A 52 2.45 -9.85 -2.04
CA GLN A 52 2.55 -11.26 -1.69
C GLN A 52 4.00 -11.75 -1.78
N LEU A 53 4.72 -11.38 -2.85
CA LEU A 53 6.15 -11.70 -3.00
C LEU A 53 6.99 -11.06 -1.88
N THR A 54 6.71 -9.79 -1.54
CA THR A 54 7.38 -9.13 -0.41
C THR A 54 7.11 -9.86 0.90
N ALA A 55 5.86 -10.26 1.16
CA ALA A 55 5.51 -11.02 2.37
C ALA A 55 6.26 -12.36 2.42
N ARG A 56 6.35 -13.09 1.30
CA ARG A 56 7.11 -14.35 1.21
C ARG A 56 8.61 -14.16 1.45
N GLN A 57 9.20 -13.10 0.89
CA GLN A 57 10.62 -12.83 1.12
C GLN A 57 10.94 -12.47 2.57
N ILE A 58 10.03 -11.77 3.27
CA ILE A 58 10.24 -11.36 4.66
C ILE A 58 9.97 -12.52 5.64
N PHE A 59 8.87 -13.25 5.46
CA PHE A 59 8.37 -14.21 6.45
C PHE A 59 8.54 -15.68 6.03
N GLY A 60 8.99 -15.93 4.80
CA GLY A 60 9.21 -17.28 4.27
C GLY A 60 7.95 -17.99 3.80
N GLU A 61 8.11 -19.22 3.31
CA GLU A 61 7.04 -20.01 2.70
C GLU A 61 6.10 -20.66 3.72
N LYS A 62 6.53 -20.80 4.96
CA LYS A 62 5.76 -21.49 6.01
C LYS A 62 4.63 -20.65 6.59
N VAL A 63 4.70 -19.33 6.42
CA VAL A 63 3.69 -18.41 6.93
C VAL A 63 2.46 -18.43 6.02
N GLU A 64 1.28 -18.47 6.60
CA GLU A 64 0.03 -18.37 5.86
C GLU A 64 -0.18 -16.94 5.35
N LEU A 65 -0.40 -16.78 4.04
CA LEU A 65 -0.76 -15.49 3.46
C LEU A 65 -2.28 -15.35 3.35
N ILE A 66 -2.83 -14.36 4.04
CA ILE A 66 -4.25 -14.00 3.95
C ILE A 66 -4.39 -12.84 2.97
N VAL A 67 -4.68 -13.19 1.71
CA VAL A 67 -4.80 -12.22 0.61
C VAL A 67 -6.19 -11.61 0.60
N ARG A 68 -6.28 -10.28 0.75
CA ARG A 68 -7.57 -9.59 0.78
C ARG A 68 -7.55 -8.33 -0.11
N HIS A 69 -8.69 -8.09 -0.76
CA HIS A 69 -8.87 -6.94 -1.65
C HIS A 69 -8.82 -5.60 -0.89
N GLU A 70 -9.26 -5.58 0.35
CA GLU A 70 -9.28 -4.37 1.20
C GLU A 70 -7.88 -3.77 1.38
N PHE A 71 -6.83 -4.59 1.26
CA PHE A 71 -5.43 -4.15 1.38
C PHE A 71 -4.79 -3.75 0.05
N ARG A 72 -5.59 -3.70 -1.04
CA ARG A 72 -5.11 -3.25 -2.34
C ARG A 72 -4.81 -1.76 -2.33
N GLU A 73 -3.70 -1.36 -2.97
CA GLU A 73 -3.34 0.06 -3.14
C GLU A 73 -4.47 0.84 -3.84
N PHE A 74 -4.59 2.10 -3.52
CA PHE A 74 -5.52 2.99 -4.20
C PHE A 74 -5.18 3.10 -5.68
N GLU A 75 -6.15 2.81 -6.52
CA GLU A 75 -5.98 2.83 -7.97
C GLU A 75 -5.53 4.21 -8.48
N ARG A 76 -4.78 4.20 -9.56
CA ARG A 76 -4.37 5.41 -10.26
C ARG A 76 -4.83 5.38 -11.69
N ARG A 77 -5.39 6.49 -12.13
CA ARG A 77 -5.72 6.72 -13.51
C ARG A 77 -5.10 8.03 -13.98
N ILE A 78 -4.37 7.96 -15.10
CA ILE A 78 -3.86 9.16 -15.73
C ILE A 78 -5.03 9.89 -16.42
N PHE A 79 -5.24 11.15 -16.09
CA PHE A 79 -6.26 11.97 -16.69
C PHE A 79 -5.93 12.32 -18.15
N SER A 80 -6.95 12.73 -18.92
CA SER A 80 -6.77 13.00 -20.34
C SER A 80 -6.47 14.50 -20.57
N LEU A 81 -5.22 14.80 -20.92
CA LEU A 81 -4.86 16.08 -21.54
C LEU A 81 -4.15 15.76 -22.86
N PRO A 82 -4.78 16.06 -23.99
CA PRO A 82 -4.17 15.82 -25.30
C PRO A 82 -2.93 16.72 -25.45
N LEU A 83 -1.91 16.20 -26.13
CA LEU A 83 -0.65 16.89 -26.46
C LEU A 83 0.28 17.20 -25.27
N LEU A 84 -0.13 16.95 -24.03
CA LEU A 84 0.71 17.21 -22.86
C LEU A 84 1.76 16.11 -22.66
N ARG A 85 3.01 16.53 -22.52
CA ARG A 85 4.13 15.66 -22.12
C ARG A 85 4.72 16.17 -20.81
N LEU A 86 4.71 15.33 -19.78
CA LEU A 86 5.22 15.66 -18.47
C LEU A 86 6.18 14.59 -17.96
N PRO A 87 7.11 14.91 -17.06
CA PRO A 87 7.83 13.92 -16.27
C PRO A 87 6.84 12.98 -15.55
N ILE A 88 7.18 11.71 -15.46
CA ILE A 88 6.28 10.70 -14.85
C ILE A 88 5.82 11.10 -13.45
N ARG A 89 6.70 11.69 -12.64
CA ARG A 89 6.35 12.15 -11.29
C ARG A 89 5.20 13.15 -11.29
N LEU A 90 5.20 14.11 -12.23
CA LEU A 90 4.13 15.11 -12.33
C LEU A 90 2.81 14.47 -12.76
N TRP A 91 2.83 13.50 -13.69
CA TRP A 91 1.65 12.71 -14.03
C TRP A 91 1.07 12.00 -12.81
N LEU A 92 1.92 11.31 -12.04
CA LEU A 92 1.49 10.53 -10.88
C LEU A 92 0.94 11.41 -9.75
N VAL A 93 1.61 12.54 -9.46
CA VAL A 93 1.19 13.47 -8.40
C VAL A 93 -0.10 14.19 -8.80
N SER A 94 -0.17 14.78 -9.98
CA SER A 94 -1.37 15.50 -10.42
C SER A 94 -2.58 14.57 -10.58
N ALA A 95 -2.39 13.34 -11.10
CA ALA A 95 -3.44 12.34 -11.15
C ALA A 95 -3.98 12.00 -9.75
N ARG A 96 -3.10 11.89 -8.76
CA ARG A 96 -3.47 11.61 -7.36
C ARG A 96 -4.21 12.79 -6.73
N VAL A 97 -3.73 14.02 -6.94
CA VAL A 97 -4.40 15.24 -6.44
C VAL A 97 -5.81 15.37 -7.04
N LEU A 98 -5.94 15.26 -8.35
CA LEU A 98 -7.25 15.32 -9.03
C LEU A 98 -8.20 14.22 -8.54
N TRP A 99 -7.69 13.00 -8.31
CA TRP A 99 -8.49 11.92 -7.74
C TRP A 99 -8.95 12.23 -6.31
N MET A 100 -8.09 12.78 -5.46
CA MET A 100 -8.45 13.21 -4.10
C MET A 100 -9.50 14.33 -4.10
N MET A 101 -9.48 15.19 -5.11
CA MET A 101 -10.50 16.22 -5.32
C MET A 101 -11.81 15.70 -5.95
N GLY A 102 -11.88 14.40 -6.28
CA GLY A 102 -13.04 13.76 -6.92
C GLY A 102 -13.15 14.01 -8.43
N LEU A 103 -12.15 14.63 -9.05
CA LEU A 103 -12.16 15.02 -10.46
C LEU A 103 -11.64 13.94 -11.42
N ASN A 104 -11.04 12.87 -10.92
CA ASN A 104 -10.40 11.82 -11.74
C ASN A 104 -10.71 10.41 -11.23
N SER A 105 -12.00 10.09 -11.07
CA SER A 105 -12.45 8.78 -10.54
C SER A 105 -13.21 7.94 -11.57
N LYS A 106 -13.36 8.39 -12.82
CA LYS A 106 -14.15 7.64 -13.82
C LYS A 106 -13.51 6.29 -14.13
N GLY A 107 -14.21 5.19 -13.82
CA GLY A 107 -13.78 3.82 -14.07
C GLY A 107 -12.76 3.26 -13.08
N ILE A 108 -12.52 3.96 -11.98
CA ILE A 108 -11.76 3.47 -10.81
C ILE A 108 -12.51 3.82 -9.52
N GLU A 109 -12.09 3.25 -8.41
CA GLU A 109 -12.60 3.60 -7.08
C GLU A 109 -12.47 5.11 -6.81
N SER A 110 -13.53 5.76 -6.38
CA SER A 110 -13.48 7.17 -5.97
C SER A 110 -12.71 7.34 -4.65
N PHE A 111 -12.19 8.54 -4.40
CA PHE A 111 -11.49 8.81 -3.15
C PHE A 111 -12.35 8.59 -1.90
N ARG A 112 -13.66 8.85 -1.99
CA ARG A 112 -14.61 8.59 -0.91
C ARG A 112 -14.73 7.09 -0.63
N GLN A 113 -14.90 6.26 -1.66
CA GLN A 113 -14.96 4.80 -1.55
C GLN A 113 -13.64 4.23 -1.01
N ALA A 114 -12.51 4.72 -1.53
CA ALA A 114 -11.19 4.32 -1.08
C ALA A 114 -10.95 4.60 0.41
N LYS A 115 -11.37 5.77 0.90
CA LYS A 115 -11.32 6.11 2.33
C LYS A 115 -12.20 5.19 3.17
N GLN A 116 -13.40 4.89 2.69
CA GLN A 116 -14.31 3.99 3.38
C GLN A 116 -13.71 2.58 3.48
N ARG A 117 -13.21 2.02 2.37
CA ARG A 117 -12.52 0.73 2.34
C ARG A 117 -11.32 0.70 3.29
N ALA A 118 -10.49 1.75 3.29
CA ALA A 118 -9.35 1.83 4.20
C ALA A 118 -9.76 1.90 5.68
N ARG A 119 -10.87 2.56 6.00
CA ARG A 119 -11.43 2.61 7.35
C ARG A 119 -11.93 1.24 7.80
N GLU A 120 -12.65 0.54 6.95
CA GLU A 120 -13.14 -0.82 7.21
C GLU A 120 -11.96 -1.80 7.38
N ALA A 121 -10.94 -1.69 6.53
CA ALA A 121 -9.71 -2.46 6.65
C ALA A 121 -8.96 -2.18 7.97
N ALA A 122 -8.91 -0.93 8.42
CA ALA A 122 -8.32 -0.58 9.71
C ALA A 122 -9.12 -1.15 10.89
N SER A 123 -10.46 -1.09 10.84
CA SER A 123 -11.33 -1.70 11.85
C SER A 123 -11.13 -3.21 11.93
N PHE A 124 -11.05 -3.88 10.78
CA PHE A 124 -10.76 -5.31 10.70
C PHE A 124 -9.40 -5.65 11.34
N LEU A 125 -8.33 -4.91 11.00
CA LEU A 125 -7.01 -5.13 11.60
C LEU A 125 -7.00 -4.90 13.10
N ALA A 126 -7.71 -3.87 13.59
CA ALA A 126 -7.85 -3.59 15.02
C ALA A 126 -8.55 -4.72 15.78
N GLU A 127 -9.59 -5.29 15.17
CA GLU A 127 -10.30 -6.46 15.73
C GLU A 127 -9.39 -7.68 15.78
N GLN A 128 -8.72 -8.00 14.67
CA GLN A 128 -7.79 -9.12 14.60
C GLN A 128 -6.65 -8.99 15.62
N ALA A 129 -6.08 -7.79 15.76
CA ALA A 129 -5.01 -7.54 16.71
C ALA A 129 -5.46 -7.62 18.20
N THR A 130 -6.74 -7.47 18.45
CA THR A 130 -7.31 -7.67 19.79
C THR A 130 -7.52 -9.15 20.08
N GLN A 131 -7.86 -9.94 19.06
CA GLN A 131 -8.17 -11.37 19.20
C GLN A 131 -6.92 -12.27 19.11
N ASN A 132 -6.03 -11.96 18.17
CA ASN A 132 -4.90 -12.82 17.79
C ASN A 132 -3.63 -12.00 17.49
N PRO A 133 -3.02 -11.32 18.49
CA PRO A 133 -1.78 -10.60 18.27
C PRO A 133 -0.58 -11.56 18.11
N PRO A 134 0.48 -11.21 17.39
CA PRO A 134 0.62 -9.98 16.60
C PRO A 134 -0.07 -10.10 15.23
N VAL A 135 -0.61 -9.00 14.73
CA VAL A 135 -1.13 -8.88 13.36
C VAL A 135 -0.13 -8.18 12.46
N VAL A 136 0.22 -8.82 11.36
CA VAL A 136 1.17 -8.29 10.37
C VAL A 136 0.45 -8.06 9.06
N LEU A 137 0.66 -6.86 8.49
CA LEU A 137 0.19 -6.49 7.17
C LEU A 137 1.37 -6.08 6.28
N VAL A 138 1.48 -6.70 5.12
CA VAL A 138 2.35 -6.26 4.03
C VAL A 138 1.48 -5.70 2.92
N ALA A 139 1.48 -4.39 2.74
CA ALA A 139 0.64 -3.73 1.74
C ALA A 139 1.38 -2.57 1.04
N HIS A 140 0.78 -1.39 0.92
CA HIS A 140 1.24 -0.32 0.05
C HIS A 140 1.32 1.01 0.77
N GLY A 141 2.28 1.85 0.37
CA GLY A 141 2.65 3.04 1.13
C GLY A 141 1.51 4.02 1.40
N LEU A 142 0.69 4.36 0.39
CA LEU A 142 -0.40 5.31 0.61
C LEU A 142 -1.52 4.69 1.45
N LEU A 143 -1.91 3.45 1.16
CA LEU A 143 -2.90 2.73 1.96
C LEU A 143 -2.43 2.60 3.42
N ASN A 144 -1.17 2.19 3.65
CA ASN A 144 -0.62 2.03 5.01
C ASN A 144 -0.68 3.34 5.81
N ASN A 145 -0.48 4.50 5.15
CA ASN A 145 -0.64 5.80 5.81
C ASN A 145 -2.08 6.05 6.26
N PHE A 146 -3.08 5.69 5.44
CA PHE A 146 -4.50 5.80 5.82
C PHE A 146 -4.87 4.81 6.92
N LEU A 147 -4.39 3.56 6.85
CA LEU A 147 -4.61 2.56 7.89
C LEU A 147 -4.04 3.03 9.23
N ARG A 148 -2.79 3.52 9.23
CA ARG A 148 -2.15 4.08 10.43
C ARG A 148 -2.99 5.22 11.02
N TRP A 149 -3.45 6.15 10.19
CA TRP A 149 -4.26 7.27 10.64
C TRP A 149 -5.59 6.81 11.26
N TYR A 150 -6.32 5.89 10.61
CA TYR A 150 -7.56 5.36 11.16
C TYR A 150 -7.35 4.54 12.43
N LEU A 151 -6.28 3.74 12.51
CA LEU A 151 -5.95 3.02 13.74
C LEU A 151 -5.63 3.98 14.88
N GLN A 152 -4.91 5.09 14.60
CA GLN A 152 -4.65 6.13 15.60
C GLN A 152 -5.95 6.81 16.07
N ASP A 153 -6.89 7.08 15.17
CA ASP A 153 -8.22 7.60 15.49
C ASP A 153 -9.04 6.63 16.39
N MET A 154 -8.76 5.32 16.28
CA MET A 154 -9.34 4.26 17.13
C MET A 154 -8.56 4.04 18.45
N GLY A 155 -7.59 4.91 18.78
CA GLY A 155 -6.81 4.87 20.03
C GLY A 155 -5.54 4.02 19.99
N TRP A 156 -5.13 3.52 18.82
CA TRP A 156 -3.83 2.87 18.67
C TRP A 156 -2.71 3.92 18.61
N LYS A 157 -1.56 3.61 19.20
CA LYS A 157 -0.39 4.49 19.18
C LYS A 157 0.70 3.91 18.30
N SER A 158 1.26 4.73 17.42
CA SER A 158 2.47 4.38 16.69
C SER A 158 3.65 4.42 17.63
N ILE A 159 4.23 3.26 17.90
CA ILE A 159 5.42 3.11 18.78
C ILE A 159 6.70 3.06 17.95
N LEU A 160 6.58 2.74 16.65
CA LEU A 160 7.68 2.75 15.70
C LEU A 160 7.18 3.23 14.35
N HIS A 161 7.99 4.04 13.67
CA HIS A 161 7.82 4.37 12.26
C HIS A 161 9.19 4.62 11.62
N GLU A 162 9.68 3.65 10.88
CA GLU A 162 10.98 3.71 10.23
C GLU A 162 10.84 3.58 8.71
N GLY A 163 11.62 4.39 8.01
CA GLY A 163 11.63 4.46 6.55
C GLY A 163 10.48 5.28 5.96
N SER A 164 10.63 5.66 4.71
CA SER A 164 9.65 6.44 3.94
C SER A 164 9.55 5.92 2.51
N GLY A 165 9.29 4.64 2.33
CA GLY A 165 9.25 4.07 0.99
C GLY A 165 9.08 2.57 0.99
N PHE A 166 9.79 1.89 0.09
CA PHE A 166 9.81 0.44 0.07
C PHE A 166 10.43 -0.10 1.36
N LEU A 167 9.82 -1.11 1.96
CA LEU A 167 10.21 -1.73 3.24
C LEU A 167 10.16 -0.80 4.46
N SER A 168 9.35 0.24 4.45
CA SER A 168 9.08 1.02 5.67
C SER A 168 8.31 0.17 6.69
N VAL A 169 8.71 0.26 7.96
CA VAL A 169 8.08 -0.46 9.08
C VAL A 169 7.30 0.51 9.95
N THR A 170 6.10 0.14 10.31
CA THR A 170 5.28 0.87 11.29
C THR A 170 4.68 -0.12 12.27
N MET A 171 4.85 0.15 13.56
CA MET A 171 4.22 -0.63 14.63
C MET A 171 3.25 0.24 15.39
N LEU A 172 2.08 -0.33 15.66
CA LEU A 172 1.06 0.31 16.49
C LEU A 172 0.69 -0.62 17.64
N GLU A 173 0.44 -0.02 18.80
CA GLU A 173 0.01 -0.71 19.99
C GLU A 173 -1.24 -0.02 20.55
N LYS A 174 -2.19 -0.81 21.04
CA LYS A 174 -3.35 -0.28 21.75
C LYS A 174 -3.01 -0.21 23.24
N LYS A 175 -3.05 0.99 23.80
CA LYS A 175 -2.98 1.10 25.25
C LYS A 175 -4.22 0.49 25.87
N GLY A 176 -4.01 -0.45 26.77
CA GLY A 176 -5.05 -0.98 27.64
C GLY A 176 -5.65 0.10 28.53
#